data_5458d475a161e6d2c6d40e630c6ddebd
#
_entry.id   5458d475a161e6d2c6d40e630c6ddebd
#
_cell.length_a   1.000
_cell.length_b   1.000
_cell.length_c   1.000
_cell.angle_alpha   90.00
_cell.angle_beta   90.00
_cell.angle_gamma   90.00
#
_symmetry.space_group_name_H-M   'P 1'
#
loop_
_entity.id
_entity.type
_entity.pdbx_description
1 polymer ?
#
loop_
_entity_poly.entity_id
_entity_poly.type
_entity_poly.pdbx_seq_one_letter_code
_entity_poly.pdbx_strand_id
1 'polypeptide(L)'
;PAFAAASAALRRELTLPEVSQSVVLTRTSGRASAMPPRETLEAFGATRATLVLHLSIQALDRVVAELIPAYGVDCPIAVVVRATWPDERIVRATLGTILEDIAKEPPVRSALIIVGDALAAEDFRASALYDANYRRRYRAGGQS
;
A
#
# COMPACT_ATOMS: atom_id res chain seq x y z
N PRO A 1 -12.63 -9.56 1.96
CA PRO A 1 -11.26 -9.85 1.53
C PRO A 1 -10.21 -9.18 2.41
N ALA A 2 -9.02 -9.76 2.51
CA ALA A 2 -7.96 -9.27 3.41
C ALA A 2 -7.55 -7.82 3.11
N PHE A 3 -7.45 -7.45 1.85
CA PHE A 3 -7.08 -6.08 1.48
C PHE A 3 -8.13 -5.05 1.92
N ALA A 4 -9.40 -5.37 1.87
CA ALA A 4 -10.48 -4.49 2.34
C ALA A 4 -10.45 -4.35 3.87
N ALA A 5 -10.21 -5.44 4.59
CA ALA A 5 -10.04 -5.42 6.04
C ALA A 5 -8.82 -4.58 6.46
N ALA A 6 -7.71 -4.71 5.73
CA ALA A 6 -6.51 -3.91 5.97
C ALA A 6 -6.73 -2.43 5.67
N SER A 7 -7.41 -2.09 4.58
CA SER A 7 -7.78 -0.71 4.24
C SER A 7 -8.64 -0.09 5.35
N ALA A 8 -9.64 -0.83 5.83
CA ALA A 8 -10.48 -0.39 6.93
C ALA A 8 -9.68 -0.18 8.24
N ALA A 9 -8.78 -1.11 8.56
CA ALA A 9 -7.91 -1.00 9.74
C ALA A 9 -6.98 0.22 9.66
N LEU A 10 -6.44 0.48 8.47
CA LEU A 10 -5.61 1.65 8.19
C LEU A 10 -6.42 2.96 8.17
N ARG A 11 -7.73 2.87 7.99
CA ARG A 11 -8.61 4.03 7.71
C ARG A 11 -8.11 4.82 6.50
N ARG A 12 -7.71 4.09 5.44
CA ARG A 12 -7.15 4.62 4.22
C ARG A 12 -7.82 4.04 2.99
N GLU A 13 -8.07 4.87 2.01
CA GLU A 13 -8.34 4.40 0.67
C GLU A 13 -7.05 3.95 0.01
N LEU A 14 -7.15 2.90 -0.79
CA LEU A 14 -6.00 2.34 -1.51
C LEU A 14 -5.80 3.00 -2.86
N THR A 15 -6.77 3.78 -3.32
CA THR A 15 -6.66 4.63 -4.50
C THR A 15 -6.84 6.08 -4.11
N LEU A 16 -6.16 6.97 -4.82
CA LEU A 16 -6.26 8.41 -4.59
C LEU A 16 -6.13 9.14 -5.92
N PRO A 17 -7.07 10.03 -6.28
CA PRO A 17 -7.01 10.77 -7.52
C PRO A 17 -5.66 11.44 -7.73
N GLU A 18 -5.12 11.35 -8.97
CA GLU A 18 -3.84 11.93 -9.39
C GLU A 18 -2.59 11.32 -8.71
N VAL A 19 -2.75 10.43 -7.73
CA VAL A 19 -1.63 9.73 -7.07
C VAL A 19 -1.55 8.28 -7.52
N SER A 20 -2.62 7.52 -7.31
CA SER A 20 -2.71 6.13 -7.73
C SER A 20 -4.18 5.73 -7.94
N GLN A 21 -4.52 5.32 -9.13
CA GLN A 21 -5.88 4.88 -9.50
C GLN A 21 -6.01 3.36 -9.57
N SER A 22 -4.90 2.65 -9.39
CA SER A 22 -4.86 1.20 -9.53
C SER A 22 -4.33 0.55 -8.25
N VAL A 23 -4.91 -0.60 -7.92
CA VAL A 23 -4.46 -1.46 -6.83
C VAL A 23 -4.10 -2.81 -7.42
N VAL A 24 -2.89 -3.26 -7.18
CA VAL A 24 -2.42 -4.57 -7.60
C VAL A 24 -2.40 -5.50 -6.40
N LEU A 25 -3.22 -6.54 -6.45
CA LEU A 25 -3.22 -7.61 -5.47
C LEU A 25 -2.31 -8.72 -5.97
N THR A 26 -1.21 -8.94 -5.28
CA THR A 26 -0.20 -9.91 -5.72
C THR A 26 0.51 -10.55 -4.51
N ARG A 27 1.57 -11.26 -4.77
CA ARG A 27 2.45 -11.87 -3.78
C ARG A 27 3.86 -11.99 -4.33
N THR A 28 4.80 -12.33 -3.49
CA THR A 28 6.14 -12.74 -3.95
C THR A 28 6.17 -14.22 -4.35
N SER A 29 7.13 -14.60 -5.16
CA SER A 29 7.43 -16.02 -5.39
C SER A 29 7.80 -16.70 -4.08
N GLY A 30 7.18 -17.84 -3.83
CA GLY A 30 7.45 -18.67 -2.66
C GLY A 30 7.96 -20.06 -3.05
N ARG A 31 8.34 -20.86 -2.06
CA ARG A 31 8.79 -22.23 -2.27
C ARG A 31 7.70 -23.13 -2.86
N ALA A 32 6.43 -22.85 -2.54
CA ALA A 32 5.31 -23.69 -2.93
C ALA A 32 4.80 -23.42 -4.35
N SER A 33 4.98 -22.20 -4.87
CA SER A 33 4.53 -21.87 -6.23
C SER A 33 5.28 -20.67 -6.77
N ALA A 34 5.72 -20.79 -8.02
CA ALA A 34 6.31 -19.69 -8.76
C ALA A 34 5.22 -18.68 -9.17
N MET A 35 5.63 -17.43 -9.37
CA MET A 35 4.80 -16.42 -10.01
C MET A 35 4.90 -16.53 -11.53
N PRO A 36 3.84 -16.12 -12.26
CA PRO A 36 3.97 -15.92 -13.69
C PRO A 36 5.15 -15.01 -14.03
N PRO A 37 5.93 -15.30 -15.09
CA PRO A 37 7.18 -14.55 -15.35
C PRO A 37 7.03 -13.05 -15.54
N ARG A 38 5.85 -12.58 -15.94
CA ARG A 38 5.54 -11.15 -16.13
C ARG A 38 5.07 -10.45 -14.85
N GLU A 39 4.66 -11.21 -13.84
CA GLU A 39 4.11 -10.69 -12.60
C GLU A 39 5.22 -10.55 -11.55
N THR A 40 6.16 -9.66 -11.81
CA THR A 40 7.25 -9.34 -10.89
C THR A 40 6.96 -8.06 -10.11
N LEU A 41 7.55 -7.92 -8.93
CA LEU A 41 7.45 -6.67 -8.16
C LEU A 41 8.06 -5.49 -8.93
N GLU A 42 9.11 -5.72 -9.68
CA GLU A 42 9.70 -4.71 -10.56
C GLU A 42 8.72 -4.22 -11.62
N ALA A 43 8.04 -5.14 -12.30
CA ALA A 43 7.06 -4.80 -13.33
C ALA A 43 5.87 -4.02 -12.76
N PHE A 44 5.31 -4.45 -11.65
CA PHE A 44 4.22 -3.74 -10.98
C PHE A 44 4.69 -2.42 -10.38
N GLY A 45 5.89 -2.39 -9.81
CA GLY A 45 6.49 -1.20 -9.22
C GLY A 45 6.71 -0.09 -10.26
N ALA A 46 7.02 -0.44 -11.49
CA ALA A 46 7.19 0.53 -12.57
C ALA A 46 5.93 1.38 -12.83
N THR A 47 4.76 0.88 -12.49
CA THR A 47 3.49 1.64 -12.59
C THR A 47 3.29 2.61 -11.44
N ARG A 48 3.98 2.41 -10.31
CA ARG A 48 3.76 3.09 -9.03
C ARG A 48 2.31 2.97 -8.50
N ALA A 49 1.60 1.95 -8.94
CA ALA A 49 0.30 1.60 -8.39
C ALA A 49 0.40 1.24 -6.90
N THR A 50 -0.68 1.32 -6.19
CA THR A 50 -0.74 0.77 -4.83
C THR A 50 -0.61 -0.73 -4.89
N LEU A 51 0.40 -1.30 -4.24
CA LEU A 51 0.62 -2.74 -4.18
C LEU A 51 0.11 -3.30 -2.87
N VAL A 52 -0.60 -4.40 -2.95
CA VAL A 52 -1.06 -5.18 -1.79
C VAL A 52 -0.48 -6.58 -1.92
N LEU A 53 0.44 -6.92 -1.03
CA LEU A 53 1.20 -8.16 -1.09
C LEU A 53 0.70 -9.16 -0.04
N HIS A 54 0.17 -10.27 -0.53
CA HIS A 54 -0.27 -11.40 0.27
C HIS A 54 0.88 -12.40 0.46
N LEU A 55 0.87 -13.16 1.56
CA LEU A 55 1.80 -14.27 1.78
C LEU A 55 3.28 -13.92 1.64
N SER A 56 3.64 -12.67 1.89
CA SER A 56 4.97 -12.14 1.55
C SER A 56 5.75 -11.59 2.74
N ILE A 57 5.21 -11.67 3.95
CA ILE A 57 5.85 -11.07 5.12
C ILE A 57 7.22 -11.66 5.44
N GLN A 58 7.43 -12.94 5.16
CA GLN A 58 8.72 -13.60 5.38
C GLN A 58 9.79 -13.18 4.36
N ALA A 59 9.38 -12.51 3.28
CA ALA A 59 10.27 -11.99 2.24
C ALA A 59 10.29 -10.46 2.23
N LEU A 60 9.95 -9.81 3.33
CA LEU A 60 9.84 -8.34 3.40
C LEU A 60 11.15 -7.63 3.02
N ASP A 61 12.29 -8.18 3.39
CA ASP A 61 13.61 -7.67 3.00
C ASP A 61 13.79 -7.63 1.48
N ARG A 62 13.40 -8.71 0.80
CA ARG A 62 13.42 -8.78 -0.66
C ARG A 62 12.40 -7.84 -1.29
N VAL A 63 11.21 -7.77 -0.74
CA VAL A 63 10.16 -6.83 -1.20
C VAL A 63 10.67 -5.40 -1.17
N VAL A 64 11.27 -4.98 -0.08
CA VAL A 64 11.83 -3.64 0.08
C VAL A 64 12.93 -3.39 -0.96
N ALA A 65 13.88 -4.32 -1.10
CA ALA A 65 14.98 -4.20 -2.04
C ALA A 65 14.50 -4.09 -3.51
N GLU A 66 13.48 -4.85 -3.88
CA GLU A 66 12.92 -4.84 -5.24
C GLU A 66 12.07 -3.61 -5.54
N LEU A 67 11.45 -2.99 -4.53
CA LEU A 67 10.54 -1.86 -4.71
C LEU A 67 11.20 -0.49 -4.58
N ILE A 68 12.28 -0.36 -3.83
CA ILE A 68 12.98 0.92 -3.64
C ILE A 68 13.36 1.59 -4.97
N PRO A 69 13.88 0.88 -6.00
CA PRO A 69 14.22 1.54 -7.27
C PRO A 69 13.07 2.27 -7.94
N ALA A 70 11.83 1.78 -7.83
CA ALA A 70 10.67 2.39 -8.45
C ALA A 70 9.96 3.40 -7.55
N TYR A 71 9.83 3.10 -6.27
CA TYR A 71 9.05 3.90 -5.31
C TYR A 71 9.88 4.89 -4.51
N GLY A 72 11.18 4.63 -4.32
CA GLY A 72 12.05 5.41 -3.45
C GLY A 72 11.97 4.99 -1.98
N VAL A 73 13.01 5.35 -1.20
CA VAL A 73 13.12 4.99 0.22
C VAL A 73 12.06 5.67 1.09
N ASP A 74 11.53 6.80 0.66
CA ASP A 74 10.53 7.57 1.40
C ASP A 74 9.09 7.14 1.10
N CYS A 75 8.88 6.20 0.19
CA CYS A 75 7.54 5.71 -0.13
C CYS A 75 6.88 5.05 1.09
N PRO A 76 5.63 5.41 1.40
CA PRO A 76 4.91 4.80 2.50
C PRO A 76 4.67 3.31 2.30
N ILE A 77 4.81 2.59 3.39
CA ILE A 77 4.46 1.17 3.51
C ILE A 77 3.71 0.96 4.81
N ALA A 78 2.73 0.08 4.78
CA ALA A 78 2.06 -0.39 5.97
C ALA A 78 2.06 -1.92 6.01
N VAL A 79 2.27 -2.47 7.20
CA VAL A 79 2.08 -3.89 7.46
C VAL A 79 0.92 -4.04 8.43
N VAL A 80 -0.14 -4.72 8.00
CA VAL A 80 -1.32 -4.98 8.83
C VAL A 80 -1.30 -6.45 9.23
N VAL A 81 -1.11 -6.68 10.52
CA VAL A 81 -1.01 -8.01 11.10
C VAL A 81 -2.37 -8.38 11.69
N ARG A 82 -2.90 -9.53 11.31
CA ARG A 82 -4.13 -10.10 11.85
C ARG A 82 -5.31 -9.11 11.84
N ALA A 83 -5.52 -8.47 10.70
CA ALA A 83 -6.62 -7.54 10.51
C ALA A 83 -7.96 -8.13 10.96
N THR A 84 -8.75 -7.39 11.71
CA THR A 84 -10.04 -7.76 12.33
C THR A 84 -9.97 -8.71 13.54
N TRP A 85 -8.80 -9.23 13.87
CA TRP A 85 -8.61 -10.05 15.05
C TRP A 85 -8.38 -9.18 16.30
N PRO A 86 -8.64 -9.68 17.52
CA PRO A 86 -8.44 -8.88 18.74
C PRO A 86 -7.02 -8.38 18.95
N ASP A 87 -6.02 -9.07 18.41
CA ASP A 87 -4.60 -8.74 18.46
C ASP A 87 -4.10 -8.08 17.16
N GLU A 88 -4.98 -7.41 16.43
CA GLU A 88 -4.63 -6.62 15.24
C GLU A 88 -3.51 -5.62 15.56
N ARG A 89 -2.51 -5.57 14.71
CA ARG A 89 -1.40 -4.63 14.83
C ARG A 89 -1.08 -4.00 13.48
N ILE A 90 -0.78 -2.72 13.50
CA ILE A 90 -0.43 -1.96 12.30
C ILE A 90 0.95 -1.36 12.49
N VAL A 91 1.84 -1.55 11.51
CA VAL A 91 3.14 -0.88 11.43
C VAL A 91 3.13 0.02 10.21
N ARG A 92 3.24 1.33 10.43
CA ARG A 92 3.37 2.35 9.38
C ARG A 92 4.80 2.85 9.34
N ALA A 93 5.39 2.86 8.16
CA ALA A 93 6.77 3.29 7.95
C ALA A 93 6.99 3.75 6.51
N THR A 94 8.24 3.93 6.13
CA THR A 94 8.67 4.07 4.75
C THR A 94 9.41 2.79 4.30
N LEU A 95 9.63 2.63 3.00
CA LEU A 95 10.43 1.51 2.50
C LEU A 95 11.85 1.50 3.12
N GLY A 96 12.39 2.68 3.42
CA GLY A 96 13.71 2.79 4.04
C GLY A 96 13.75 2.44 5.52
N THR A 97 12.61 2.43 6.23
CA THR A 97 12.56 2.24 7.69
C THR A 97 11.79 1.02 8.15
N ILE A 98 11.00 0.39 7.28
CA ILE A 98 10.10 -0.70 7.68
C ILE A 98 10.84 -1.91 8.27
N LEU A 99 12.00 -2.27 7.74
CA LEU A 99 12.74 -3.44 8.21
C LEU A 99 13.17 -3.28 9.67
N GLU A 100 13.62 -2.09 10.05
CA GLU A 100 13.98 -1.77 11.42
C GLU A 100 12.76 -1.80 12.35
N ASP A 101 11.65 -1.20 11.91
CA ASP A 101 10.43 -1.16 12.71
C ASP A 101 9.81 -2.54 12.90
N ILE A 102 9.77 -3.35 11.85
CA ILE A 102 9.21 -4.69 11.93
C ILE A 102 10.07 -5.66 12.76
N ALA A 103 11.37 -5.44 12.81
CA ALA A 103 12.31 -6.26 13.57
C ALA A 103 12.09 -6.16 15.10
N LYS A 104 11.45 -5.10 15.57
CA LYS A 104 11.11 -4.94 17.00
C LYS A 104 10.13 -5.99 17.48
N GLU A 105 9.21 -6.41 16.62
CA GLU A 105 8.22 -7.45 16.90
C GLU A 105 7.83 -8.13 15.56
N PRO A 106 8.64 -9.08 15.06
CA PRO A 106 8.42 -9.67 13.75
C PRO A 106 7.13 -10.51 13.70
N PRO A 107 6.22 -10.25 12.77
CA PRO A 107 5.08 -11.13 12.54
C PRO A 107 5.52 -12.40 11.83
N VAL A 108 4.95 -13.54 12.26
CA VAL A 108 5.28 -14.84 11.65
C VAL A 108 4.42 -15.09 10.42
N ARG A 109 3.15 -14.70 10.46
CA ARG A 109 2.16 -14.94 9.40
C ARG A 109 0.94 -14.03 9.58
N SER A 110 -0.02 -14.16 8.67
CA SER A 110 -1.29 -13.39 8.69
C SER A 110 -1.06 -11.89 8.66
N ALA A 111 -0.06 -11.46 7.89
CA ALA A 111 0.25 -10.08 7.67
C ALA A 111 0.10 -9.71 6.19
N LEU A 112 -0.48 -8.55 5.94
CA LEU A 112 -0.63 -7.97 4.61
C LEU A 112 0.27 -6.76 4.50
N ILE A 113 1.01 -6.66 3.39
CA ILE A 113 1.90 -5.54 3.10
C ILE A 113 1.22 -4.65 2.08
N ILE A 114 1.15 -3.35 2.36
CA ILE A 114 0.60 -2.35 1.42
C ILE A 114 1.65 -1.28 1.18
N VAL A 115 1.95 -1.02 -0.10
CA VAL A 115 2.96 -0.06 -0.53
C VAL A 115 2.35 0.93 -1.51
N GLY A 116 2.57 2.19 -1.31
CA GLY A 116 2.18 3.21 -2.28
C GLY A 116 2.00 4.60 -1.69
N ASP A 117 2.12 5.59 -2.57
CA ASP A 117 2.00 7.00 -2.20
C ASP A 117 0.59 7.37 -1.70
N ALA A 118 -0.44 6.61 -2.06
CA ALA A 118 -1.80 6.81 -1.58
C ALA A 118 -1.90 6.72 -0.04
N LEU A 119 -1.00 5.98 0.61
CA LEU A 119 -1.00 5.83 2.07
C LEU A 119 -0.62 7.11 2.82
N ALA A 120 0.18 8.00 2.20
CA ALA A 120 0.66 9.23 2.84
C ALA A 120 -0.15 10.47 2.47
N ALA A 121 -0.89 10.44 1.36
CA ALA A 121 -1.43 11.65 0.74
C ALA A 121 -2.79 12.11 1.30
N GLU A 122 -3.33 11.44 2.33
CA GLU A 122 -4.69 11.68 2.84
C GLU A 122 -4.90 13.09 3.39
N ASP A 123 -4.00 13.58 4.23
CA ASP A 123 -4.19 14.86 4.92
C ASP A 123 -4.19 16.04 3.96
N PHE A 124 -3.29 16.04 2.98
CA PHE A 124 -3.20 17.09 1.98
C PHE A 124 -4.41 17.10 1.04
N ARG A 125 -4.90 15.93 0.64
CA ARG A 125 -6.01 15.82 -0.31
C ARG A 125 -7.38 15.92 0.31
N ALA A 126 -7.57 15.46 1.52
CA ALA A 126 -8.80 15.72 2.27
C ALA A 126 -9.04 17.23 2.38
N SER A 127 -8.00 18.02 2.64
CA SER A 127 -8.07 19.48 2.66
C SER A 127 -8.44 20.06 1.30
N ALA A 128 -7.92 19.51 0.20
CA ALA A 128 -8.23 19.94 -1.17
C ALA A 128 -9.68 19.60 -1.59
N LEU A 129 -10.23 18.47 -1.14
CA LEU A 129 -11.61 18.09 -1.40
C LEU A 129 -12.62 19.03 -0.72
N TYR A 130 -12.24 19.61 0.41
CA TYR A 130 -13.03 20.60 1.12
C TYR A 130 -12.73 22.04 0.68
N ASP A 131 -11.79 22.26 -0.24
CA ASP A 131 -11.50 23.57 -0.79
C ASP A 131 -12.70 24.05 -1.65
N ALA A 132 -13.10 25.32 -1.46
CA ALA A 132 -14.18 25.96 -2.18
C ALA A 132 -13.98 25.96 -3.71
N ASN A 133 -12.72 25.96 -4.18
CA ASN A 133 -12.37 25.91 -5.60
C ASN A 133 -12.60 24.54 -6.24
N TYR A 134 -12.39 23.46 -5.49
CA TYR A 134 -12.71 22.11 -5.94
C TYR A 134 -14.23 21.92 -6.11
N ARG A 135 -15.03 22.42 -5.18
CA ARG A 135 -16.49 22.38 -5.25
C ARG A 135 -17.03 23.15 -6.45
N ARG A 136 -16.41 24.26 -6.84
CA ARG A 136 -16.82 25.06 -8.01
C ARG A 136 -16.54 24.33 -9.33
N ARG A 137 -15.45 23.62 -9.47
CA ARG A 137 -15.14 22.83 -10.68
C ARG A 137 -16.14 21.71 -10.94
N TYR A 138 -16.62 21.06 -9.91
CA TYR A 138 -17.61 19.98 -10.05
C TYR A 138 -19.04 20.51 -10.31
N ARG A 139 -19.39 21.67 -9.80
CA ARG A 139 -20.73 22.25 -10.03
C ARG A 139 -20.83 22.93 -11.41
N ALA A 140 -19.77 23.40 -12.00
CA ALA A 140 -19.77 24.01 -13.32
C ALA A 140 -19.91 23.00 -14.47
N GLY A 141 -19.61 21.72 -14.24
CA GLY A 141 -19.78 20.64 -15.21
C GLY A 141 -21.16 19.98 -15.23
N GLY A 142 -22.08 20.38 -14.37
CA GLY A 142 -23.41 19.81 -14.22
C GLY A 142 -24.58 20.65 -14.74
N GLN A 143 -24.30 21.67 -15.52
CA GLN A 143 -25.33 22.46 -16.20
C GLN A 143 -25.15 22.35 -17.72
N SER A 144 -25.67 21.29 -18.26
CA SER A 144 -26.07 21.18 -19.66
C SER A 144 -27.27 20.30 -19.79
#